data_89ebcd5a0e232c3175d436735c866581
#
_entry.id   89ebcd5a0e232c3175d436735c866581
#
_cell.length_a   1.000
_cell.length_b   1.000
_cell.length_c   1.000
_cell.angle_alpha   90.00
_cell.angle_beta   90.00
_cell.angle_gamma   90.00
#
_symmetry.space_group_name_H-M   'P 1'
#
loop_
_entity.id
_entity.type
_entity.pdbx_description
1 polymer ?
#
loop_
_entity_poly.entity_id
_entity_poly.type
_entity_poly.pdbx_seq_one_letter_code
_entity_poly.pdbx_strand_id
1 'polypeptide(L)'
;MCGIIGIASNKPVSSTIINSLKKLEYRGYDSAGIATLSNGIVSEAKSEGRVDILEKNSIVKNMIGSIGIGHVRWATHGVPNTLNAHPHSSENVSVVHNGIIENSTILKKFLVGKGHIFKSQTDTEVIVHLITEYLKELNLKEAIIKTLKQLHGSFALGIIFKDQPDLIVGARRGSPLAVGYGPSENYLGSDSYALKSMTNKISYLNDGEFCIIKKDHVEFFDEEGLKVNKKVLELSSKEQDYDKGDFKHFMAKEIEEQPATLKNCINEYVDKINNDINIYNFPWNISDISSITLIGCGTAYHSCLMAKYWFEENTSLEVAVDIASEFRYRKNRFKKDNLYIFVSQSGETADTYAALDLCNQNDMKTCSIVNVVESSIARDSNFVLPIHCGPEIGVASTKAFMGQMLVLYILVLKLGRLREDFDKETYLDKIKELKKLPKLVEDTLLTENKIQAVSGSFTDAKGSMFLGRGFSYPIALEGALKLKELAYVHAEGYPAGEMKHGPLALIEDGMPVVVLAPRDNYYKKTISNMQEVIARGAKVLLITNKSKDEVFSENIWETILVESANDDLLPFLLTVPLQKLAYYSALLKGYDIDKPRNLAKSVTVE
;
A
#
# COMPACT_ATOMS: atom_id res chain seq x y z
N MET A 1 -5.32 6.49 -6.20
CA MET A 1 -4.43 7.53 -5.65
C MET A 1 -3.74 8.29 -6.75
N CYS A 2 -3.29 9.52 -6.43
CA CYS A 2 -2.67 10.38 -7.42
C CYS A 2 -1.15 10.47 -7.23
N GLY A 3 -0.43 10.90 -8.25
CA GLY A 3 1.01 11.14 -8.20
C GLY A 3 1.36 12.52 -8.76
N ILE A 4 2.16 13.27 -8.00
CA ILE A 4 2.66 14.60 -8.39
C ILE A 4 4.15 14.53 -8.70
N ILE A 5 4.55 15.27 -9.72
CA ILE A 5 5.92 15.64 -10.01
C ILE A 5 5.98 17.12 -10.35
N GLY A 6 7.00 17.81 -9.85
CA GLY A 6 7.34 19.20 -10.23
C GLY A 6 8.83 19.32 -10.47
N ILE A 7 9.25 20.13 -11.43
CA ILE A 7 10.66 20.33 -11.77
C ILE A 7 10.91 21.80 -12.06
N ALA A 8 11.87 22.39 -11.32
CA ALA A 8 12.42 23.72 -11.57
C ALA A 8 13.86 23.58 -12.07
N SER A 9 14.11 23.92 -13.34
CA SER A 9 15.38 23.67 -14.05
C SER A 9 15.76 24.83 -14.97
N ASN A 10 16.90 24.69 -15.63
CA ASN A 10 17.33 25.57 -16.75
C ASN A 10 17.07 24.95 -18.14
N LYS A 11 16.58 23.69 -18.17
CA LYS A 11 16.35 22.92 -19.40
C LYS A 11 14.87 22.60 -19.54
N PRO A 12 14.38 22.29 -20.74
CA PRO A 12 13.02 21.78 -20.92
C PRO A 12 12.76 20.55 -20.03
N VAL A 13 11.64 20.58 -19.28
CA VAL A 13 11.35 19.57 -18.25
C VAL A 13 10.29 18.53 -18.67
N SER A 14 9.63 18.73 -19.81
CA SER A 14 8.49 17.92 -20.24
C SER A 14 8.79 16.42 -20.31
N SER A 15 9.91 16.03 -20.94
CA SER A 15 10.30 14.62 -21.05
C SER A 15 10.64 13.98 -19.71
N THR A 16 11.31 14.73 -18.82
CA THR A 16 11.66 14.25 -17.47
C THR A 16 10.40 14.07 -16.63
N ILE A 17 9.44 15.00 -16.73
CA ILE A 17 8.14 14.87 -16.05
C ILE A 17 7.39 13.64 -16.55
N ILE A 18 7.28 13.42 -17.87
CA ILE A 18 6.60 12.25 -18.44
C ILE A 18 7.25 10.93 -17.94
N ASN A 19 8.57 10.85 -17.97
CA ASN A 19 9.28 9.66 -17.48
C ASN A 19 9.06 9.42 -15.98
N SER A 20 8.96 10.47 -15.18
CA SER A 20 8.65 10.38 -13.75
C SER A 20 7.18 9.99 -13.51
N LEU A 21 6.24 10.53 -14.30
CA LEU A 21 4.83 10.14 -14.23
C LEU A 21 4.62 8.66 -14.58
N LYS A 22 5.37 8.10 -15.54
CA LYS A 22 5.34 6.66 -15.83
C LYS A 22 5.71 5.81 -14.61
N LYS A 23 6.68 6.28 -13.82
CA LYS A 23 7.06 5.62 -12.55
C LYS A 23 6.01 5.77 -11.46
N LEU A 24 5.21 6.85 -11.49
CA LEU A 24 4.11 7.09 -10.55
C LEU A 24 2.77 6.46 -10.99
N GLU A 25 2.71 5.84 -12.16
CA GLU A 25 1.46 5.28 -12.72
C GLU A 25 0.81 4.20 -11.85
N TYR A 26 1.60 3.52 -10.98
CA TYR A 26 1.07 2.60 -9.98
C TYR A 26 0.15 3.29 -8.94
N ARG A 27 0.27 4.63 -8.81
CA ARG A 27 -0.59 5.44 -7.92
C ARG A 27 -1.93 5.81 -8.56
N GLY A 28 -1.98 5.97 -9.88
CA GLY A 28 -3.21 6.33 -10.59
C GLY A 28 -3.00 6.31 -12.10
N TYR A 29 -3.98 5.86 -12.83
CA TYR A 29 -3.93 5.66 -14.28
C TYR A 29 -5.24 5.99 -14.99
N ASP A 30 -6.16 6.70 -14.31
CA ASP A 30 -7.45 7.11 -14.87
C ASP A 30 -7.32 8.30 -15.83
N SER A 31 -6.37 9.18 -15.55
CA SER A 31 -5.98 10.26 -16.44
C SER A 31 -4.60 10.81 -16.06
N ALA A 32 -3.95 11.49 -16.97
CA ALA A 32 -2.67 12.12 -16.77
C ALA A 32 -2.61 13.51 -17.41
N GLY A 33 -1.72 14.36 -16.91
CA GLY A 33 -1.49 15.65 -17.53
C GLY A 33 -0.24 16.35 -17.01
N ILE A 34 0.16 17.35 -17.76
CA ILE A 34 1.36 18.15 -17.56
C ILE A 34 1.07 19.62 -17.87
N ALA A 35 1.66 20.52 -17.08
CA ALA A 35 1.78 21.92 -17.45
C ALA A 35 3.25 22.35 -17.36
N THR A 36 3.74 23.11 -18.33
CA THR A 36 5.07 23.71 -18.32
C THR A 36 4.99 25.21 -18.57
N LEU A 37 5.92 25.95 -17.98
CA LEU A 37 5.98 27.40 -18.07
C LEU A 37 7.26 27.83 -18.79
N SER A 38 7.10 28.65 -19.83
CA SER A 38 8.19 29.30 -20.57
C SER A 38 7.81 30.74 -20.90
N ASN A 39 8.66 31.69 -20.51
CA ASN A 39 8.47 33.13 -20.82
C ASN A 39 7.06 33.65 -20.49
N GLY A 40 6.49 33.28 -19.35
CA GLY A 40 5.15 33.69 -18.94
C GLY A 40 4.01 33.01 -19.68
N ILE A 41 4.29 31.98 -20.49
CA ILE A 41 3.27 31.19 -21.21
C ILE A 41 3.20 29.81 -20.60
N VAL A 42 2.00 29.42 -20.13
CA VAL A 42 1.71 28.07 -19.66
C VAL A 42 1.26 27.23 -20.86
N SER A 43 1.97 26.13 -21.10
CA SER A 43 1.57 25.09 -22.04
C SER A 43 1.03 23.89 -21.26
N GLU A 44 -0.17 23.43 -21.58
CA GLU A 44 -0.85 22.34 -20.86
C GLU A 44 -1.26 21.21 -21.83
N ALA A 45 -1.09 19.97 -21.40
CA ALA A 45 -1.60 18.80 -22.10
C ALA A 45 -2.17 17.81 -21.09
N LYS A 46 -3.32 17.24 -21.44
CA LYS A 46 -4.06 16.24 -20.63
C LYS A 46 -4.53 15.09 -21.49
N SER A 47 -4.67 13.93 -20.89
CA SER A 47 -5.30 12.76 -21.51
C SER A 47 -6.08 11.95 -20.49
N GLU A 48 -7.14 11.32 -20.94
CA GLU A 48 -7.74 10.19 -20.25
C GLU A 48 -6.83 8.97 -20.38
N GLY A 49 -6.79 8.10 -19.35
CA GLY A 49 -6.01 6.89 -19.32
C GLY A 49 -4.53 7.11 -18.97
N ARG A 50 -3.69 6.20 -19.46
CA ARG A 50 -2.28 6.07 -19.08
C ARG A 50 -1.38 7.16 -19.64
N VAL A 51 -0.22 7.34 -19.00
CA VAL A 51 0.81 8.33 -19.39
C VAL A 51 1.33 8.13 -20.81
N ASP A 52 1.35 6.90 -21.33
CA ASP A 52 1.73 6.61 -22.71
C ASP A 52 0.81 7.29 -23.75
N ILE A 53 -0.45 7.54 -23.40
CA ILE A 53 -1.41 8.31 -24.23
C ILE A 53 -1.03 9.78 -24.21
N LEU A 54 -0.75 10.32 -23.02
CA LEU A 54 -0.29 11.70 -22.84
C LEU A 54 1.01 11.96 -23.60
N GLU A 55 1.99 11.05 -23.53
CA GLU A 55 3.28 11.16 -24.22
C GLU A 55 3.14 11.29 -25.74
N LYS A 56 2.16 10.62 -26.34
CA LYS A 56 1.89 10.70 -27.79
C LYS A 56 1.27 12.00 -28.22
N ASN A 57 0.81 12.84 -27.28
CA ASN A 57 0.20 14.13 -27.58
C ASN A 57 1.24 15.07 -28.21
N SER A 58 0.90 15.68 -29.36
CA SER A 58 1.77 16.61 -30.07
C SER A 58 2.14 17.86 -29.27
N ILE A 59 1.26 18.29 -28.37
CA ILE A 59 1.53 19.45 -27.48
C ILE A 59 2.72 19.13 -26.55
N VAL A 60 2.75 17.93 -25.94
CA VAL A 60 3.83 17.51 -25.02
C VAL A 60 5.19 17.53 -25.71
N LYS A 61 5.27 17.10 -26.97
CA LYS A 61 6.51 17.08 -27.76
C LYS A 61 7.08 18.47 -28.03
N ASN A 62 6.22 19.48 -28.01
CA ASN A 62 6.60 20.88 -28.29
C ASN A 62 6.74 21.74 -27.03
N MET A 63 6.59 21.18 -25.84
CA MET A 63 6.76 21.88 -24.58
C MET A 63 8.23 22.17 -24.30
N ILE A 64 8.59 23.44 -24.20
CA ILE A 64 9.96 23.94 -23.98
C ILE A 64 10.16 24.57 -22.60
N GLY A 65 9.14 24.55 -21.75
CA GLY A 65 9.19 25.17 -20.41
C GLY A 65 10.25 24.51 -19.52
N SER A 66 10.96 25.32 -18.75
CA SER A 66 11.98 24.91 -17.77
C SER A 66 11.43 24.74 -16.35
N ILE A 67 10.22 25.19 -16.12
CA ILE A 67 9.42 24.96 -14.92
C ILE A 67 8.20 24.13 -15.35
N GLY A 68 7.85 23.10 -14.57
CA GLY A 68 6.66 22.33 -14.89
C GLY A 68 6.17 21.47 -13.75
N ILE A 69 4.90 21.12 -13.84
CA ILE A 69 4.20 20.20 -12.93
C ILE A 69 3.48 19.12 -13.74
N GLY A 70 3.42 17.93 -13.20
CA GLY A 70 2.74 16.81 -13.83
C GLY A 70 1.98 15.98 -12.81
N HIS A 71 0.99 15.24 -13.29
CA HIS A 71 0.07 14.49 -12.45
C HIS A 71 -0.42 13.20 -13.12
N VAL A 72 -0.53 12.15 -12.34
CA VAL A 72 -1.32 10.95 -12.65
C VAL A 72 -2.48 10.85 -11.67
N ARG A 73 -3.69 10.71 -12.20
CA ARG A 73 -4.92 10.82 -11.42
C ARG A 73 -5.54 9.46 -11.14
N TRP A 74 -5.98 9.30 -9.91
CA TRP A 74 -6.97 8.37 -9.46
C TRP A 74 -8.25 9.17 -9.14
N ALA A 75 -9.33 8.91 -9.84
CA ALA A 75 -10.54 9.72 -9.76
C ALA A 75 -11.29 9.50 -8.43
N THR A 76 -11.39 10.55 -7.62
CA THR A 76 -12.24 10.61 -6.41
C THR A 76 -13.49 11.44 -6.66
N HIS A 77 -13.35 12.60 -7.35
CA HIS A 77 -14.43 13.53 -7.70
C HIS A 77 -14.45 13.78 -9.20
N GLY A 78 -15.60 13.57 -9.84
CA GLY A 78 -15.76 13.69 -11.29
C GLY A 78 -15.24 12.49 -12.07
N VAL A 79 -15.92 12.17 -13.17
CA VAL A 79 -15.61 11.01 -14.02
C VAL A 79 -14.19 11.10 -14.61
N PRO A 80 -13.52 9.94 -14.86
CA PRO A 80 -12.24 9.93 -15.55
C PRO A 80 -12.42 10.40 -17.00
N ASN A 81 -11.99 11.62 -17.28
CA ASN A 81 -11.95 12.20 -18.62
C ASN A 81 -10.89 13.32 -18.68
N THR A 82 -10.61 13.84 -19.86
CA THR A 82 -9.61 14.89 -20.08
C THR A 82 -9.95 16.18 -19.34
N LEU A 83 -11.22 16.54 -19.19
CA LEU A 83 -11.65 17.79 -18.52
C LEU A 83 -11.33 17.75 -17.02
N ASN A 84 -11.51 16.59 -16.38
CA ASN A 84 -11.27 16.35 -14.97
C ASN A 84 -9.82 15.93 -14.68
N ALA A 85 -8.97 15.74 -15.70
CA ALA A 85 -7.54 15.49 -15.52
C ALA A 85 -6.83 16.74 -15.00
N HIS A 86 -5.82 16.55 -14.15
CA HIS A 86 -4.93 17.63 -13.71
C HIS A 86 -3.81 17.90 -14.74
N PRO A 87 -3.23 19.10 -14.75
CA PRO A 87 -3.48 20.25 -13.88
C PRO A 87 -4.84 20.90 -14.14
N HIS A 88 -5.37 21.63 -13.13
CA HIS A 88 -6.42 22.61 -13.32
C HIS A 88 -5.81 24.01 -13.35
N SER A 89 -6.29 24.85 -14.27
CA SER A 89 -5.66 26.15 -14.53
C SER A 89 -6.69 27.28 -14.61
N SER A 90 -6.31 28.44 -14.04
CA SER A 90 -6.91 29.74 -14.32
C SER A 90 -6.04 30.50 -15.32
N GLU A 91 -6.28 31.80 -15.47
CA GLU A 91 -5.43 32.65 -16.31
C GLU A 91 -3.99 32.72 -15.81
N ASN A 92 -3.76 32.71 -14.48
CA ASN A 92 -2.48 33.01 -13.86
C ASN A 92 -1.89 31.83 -13.05
N VAL A 93 -2.67 30.79 -12.73
CA VAL A 93 -2.29 29.73 -11.80
C VAL A 93 -2.61 28.37 -12.38
N SER A 94 -1.69 27.42 -12.29
CA SER A 94 -1.94 26.01 -12.60
C SER A 94 -1.62 25.13 -11.37
N VAL A 95 -2.51 24.19 -11.04
CA VAL A 95 -2.43 23.35 -9.82
C VAL A 95 -2.56 21.89 -10.16
N VAL A 96 -1.71 21.06 -9.57
CA VAL A 96 -1.90 19.61 -9.44
C VAL A 96 -2.13 19.29 -7.96
N HIS A 97 -3.01 18.32 -7.69
CA HIS A 97 -3.48 18.02 -6.35
C HIS A 97 -3.65 16.52 -6.14
N ASN A 98 -3.07 16.01 -5.06
CA ASN A 98 -3.40 14.71 -4.47
C ASN A 98 -4.16 14.96 -3.18
N GLY A 99 -5.31 14.38 -3.01
CA GLY A 99 -6.12 14.56 -1.79
C GLY A 99 -7.58 14.78 -2.08
N ILE A 100 -8.30 15.25 -1.07
CA ILE A 100 -9.72 15.60 -1.12
C ILE A 100 -9.94 16.90 -0.35
N ILE A 101 -10.58 17.88 -0.99
CA ILE A 101 -11.00 19.14 -0.35
C ILE A 101 -12.46 18.99 0.09
N GLU A 102 -12.65 18.66 1.34
CA GLU A 102 -13.95 18.33 1.94
C GLU A 102 -14.95 19.50 1.89
N ASN A 103 -14.48 20.73 2.06
CA ASN A 103 -15.29 21.93 1.99
C ASN A 103 -15.41 22.54 0.58
N SER A 104 -15.04 21.79 -0.47
CA SER A 104 -15.03 22.26 -1.88
C SER A 104 -16.37 22.85 -2.33
N THR A 105 -17.48 22.24 -1.92
CA THR A 105 -18.84 22.74 -2.26
C THR A 105 -19.11 24.13 -1.68
N ILE A 106 -18.65 24.41 -0.46
CA ILE A 106 -18.82 25.71 0.21
C ILE A 106 -17.94 26.76 -0.51
N LEU A 107 -16.67 26.40 -0.75
CA LEU A 107 -15.72 27.28 -1.44
C LEU A 107 -16.17 27.58 -2.87
N LYS A 108 -16.72 26.59 -3.59
CA LYS A 108 -17.25 26.78 -4.94
C LYS A 108 -18.40 27.80 -4.96
N LYS A 109 -19.35 27.72 -4.03
CA LYS A 109 -20.43 28.71 -3.91
C LYS A 109 -19.91 30.12 -3.68
N PHE A 110 -18.93 30.27 -2.79
CA PHE A 110 -18.28 31.56 -2.53
C PHE A 110 -17.62 32.13 -3.79
N LEU A 111 -16.84 31.30 -4.52
CA LEU A 111 -16.08 31.71 -5.70
C LEU A 111 -16.99 32.03 -6.90
N VAL A 112 -18.06 31.28 -7.08
CA VAL A 112 -19.10 31.58 -8.10
C VAL A 112 -19.72 32.95 -7.81
N GLY A 113 -20.00 33.26 -6.53
CA GLY A 113 -20.48 34.59 -6.11
C GLY A 113 -19.47 35.73 -6.38
N LYS A 114 -18.17 35.41 -6.55
CA LYS A 114 -17.10 36.33 -6.96
C LYS A 114 -16.87 36.39 -8.48
N GLY A 115 -17.67 35.64 -9.26
CA GLY A 115 -17.61 35.64 -10.73
C GLY A 115 -16.67 34.58 -11.33
N HIS A 116 -16.13 33.63 -10.54
CA HIS A 116 -15.33 32.54 -11.07
C HIS A 116 -16.21 31.50 -11.78
N ILE A 117 -15.73 31.02 -12.93
CA ILE A 117 -16.39 30.02 -13.76
C ILE A 117 -15.67 28.68 -13.60
N PHE A 118 -16.38 27.68 -13.12
CA PHE A 118 -15.87 26.30 -12.95
C PHE A 118 -16.12 25.48 -14.22
N LYS A 119 -15.09 24.78 -14.67
CA LYS A 119 -15.10 23.96 -15.90
C LYS A 119 -15.16 22.47 -15.59
N SER A 120 -14.57 22.05 -14.45
CA SER A 120 -14.48 20.64 -14.08
C SER A 120 -15.46 20.25 -12.98
N GLN A 121 -15.53 18.94 -12.75
CA GLN A 121 -16.30 18.34 -11.66
C GLN A 121 -15.43 18.04 -10.43
N THR A 122 -14.14 18.43 -10.45
CA THR A 122 -13.19 18.11 -9.38
C THR A 122 -13.30 19.11 -8.24
N ASP A 123 -12.96 18.65 -7.06
CA ASP A 123 -12.77 19.48 -5.88
C ASP A 123 -11.52 20.38 -5.99
N THR A 124 -10.54 20.00 -6.80
CA THR A 124 -9.27 20.72 -7.00
C THR A 124 -9.45 22.11 -7.60
N GLU A 125 -10.44 22.31 -8.46
CA GLU A 125 -10.62 23.58 -9.16
C GLU A 125 -10.90 24.76 -8.21
N VAL A 126 -11.43 24.50 -7.00
CA VAL A 126 -11.61 25.56 -5.98
C VAL A 126 -10.26 26.14 -5.54
N ILE A 127 -9.18 25.35 -5.51
CA ILE A 127 -7.84 25.79 -5.10
C ILE A 127 -7.32 26.83 -6.10
N VAL A 128 -7.45 26.53 -7.39
CA VAL A 128 -7.03 27.43 -8.48
C VAL A 128 -7.70 28.79 -8.37
N HIS A 129 -9.04 28.77 -8.22
CA HIS A 129 -9.82 29.99 -8.15
C HIS A 129 -9.62 30.76 -6.85
N LEU A 130 -9.37 30.07 -5.73
CA LEU A 130 -9.12 30.68 -4.43
C LEU A 130 -7.77 31.44 -4.44
N ILE A 131 -6.72 30.81 -4.95
CA ILE A 131 -5.41 31.47 -5.14
C ILE A 131 -5.55 32.68 -6.08
N THR A 132 -6.24 32.50 -7.21
CA THR A 132 -6.46 33.58 -8.19
C THR A 132 -7.19 34.77 -7.56
N GLU A 133 -8.19 34.52 -6.71
CA GLU A 133 -8.91 35.58 -6.02
C GLU A 133 -8.03 36.35 -5.05
N TYR A 134 -7.20 35.64 -4.27
CA TYR A 134 -6.32 36.28 -3.29
C TYR A 134 -5.13 37.00 -3.91
N LEU A 135 -4.61 36.59 -5.05
CA LEU A 135 -3.56 37.29 -5.78
C LEU A 135 -3.99 38.64 -6.32
N LYS A 136 -5.28 39.00 -6.33
CA LYS A 136 -5.75 40.34 -6.69
C LYS A 136 -5.34 41.41 -5.67
N GLU A 137 -5.18 41.00 -4.40
CA GLU A 137 -4.97 41.96 -3.28
C GLU A 137 -3.71 41.65 -2.46
N LEU A 138 -3.20 40.41 -2.51
CA LEU A 138 -2.12 39.91 -1.66
C LEU A 138 -0.90 39.51 -2.50
N ASN A 139 0.29 39.57 -1.89
CA ASN A 139 1.47 38.94 -2.50
C ASN A 139 1.36 37.40 -2.52
N LEU A 140 2.24 36.76 -3.30
CA LEU A 140 2.22 35.31 -3.52
C LEU A 140 2.16 34.53 -2.21
N LYS A 141 3.04 34.81 -1.26
CA LYS A 141 3.16 34.08 -0.01
C LYS A 141 1.91 34.23 0.86
N GLU A 142 1.39 35.45 0.98
CA GLU A 142 0.16 35.73 1.73
C GLU A 142 -1.06 35.06 1.08
N ALA A 143 -1.16 35.06 -0.26
CA ALA A 143 -2.23 34.40 -1.00
C ALA A 143 -2.21 32.87 -0.77
N ILE A 144 -1.03 32.26 -0.75
CA ILE A 144 -0.85 30.83 -0.45
C ILE A 144 -1.29 30.53 0.99
N ILE A 145 -0.76 31.25 1.99
CA ILE A 145 -1.12 31.05 3.41
C ILE A 145 -2.64 31.17 3.60
N LYS A 146 -3.25 32.21 3.03
CA LYS A 146 -4.69 32.43 3.16
C LYS A 146 -5.50 31.34 2.49
N THR A 147 -5.03 30.81 1.36
CA THR A 147 -5.66 29.67 0.68
C THR A 147 -5.57 28.42 1.56
N LEU A 148 -4.37 28.03 2.01
CA LEU A 148 -4.15 26.82 2.79
C LEU A 148 -4.96 26.79 4.09
N LYS A 149 -5.12 27.94 4.77
CA LYS A 149 -5.96 28.07 5.97
C LYS A 149 -7.46 27.85 5.71
N GLN A 150 -7.93 28.06 4.47
CA GLN A 150 -9.34 27.85 4.12
C GLN A 150 -9.66 26.45 3.63
N LEU A 151 -8.66 25.68 3.20
CA LEU A 151 -8.85 24.32 2.73
C LEU A 151 -9.06 23.37 3.91
N HIS A 152 -10.10 22.57 3.88
CA HIS A 152 -10.35 21.47 4.82
C HIS A 152 -10.15 20.14 4.09
N GLY A 153 -9.65 19.12 4.82
CA GLY A 153 -9.32 17.80 4.27
C GLY A 153 -7.83 17.63 3.99
N SER A 154 -7.47 16.60 3.26
CA SER A 154 -6.08 16.26 2.95
C SER A 154 -5.67 16.77 1.57
N PHE A 155 -4.44 17.27 1.45
CA PHE A 155 -3.88 17.70 0.17
C PHE A 155 -2.35 17.63 0.12
N ALA A 156 -1.84 17.32 -1.07
CA ALA A 156 -0.50 17.67 -1.52
C ALA A 156 -0.65 18.44 -2.83
N LEU A 157 -0.02 19.61 -2.91
CA LEU A 157 -0.17 20.54 -4.02
C LEU A 157 1.16 20.76 -4.73
N GLY A 158 1.12 20.86 -6.06
CA GLY A 158 2.16 21.46 -6.89
C GLY A 158 1.56 22.61 -7.69
N ILE A 159 2.11 23.81 -7.57
CA ILE A 159 1.52 25.02 -8.10
C ILE A 159 2.58 25.80 -8.90
N ILE A 160 2.23 26.24 -10.11
CA ILE A 160 3.02 27.17 -10.92
C ILE A 160 2.21 28.43 -11.22
N PHE A 161 2.91 29.55 -11.41
CA PHE A 161 2.33 30.88 -11.59
C PHE A 161 2.87 31.53 -12.84
N LYS A 162 2.00 32.03 -13.70
CA LYS A 162 2.37 32.67 -14.96
C LYS A 162 3.33 33.84 -14.77
N ASP A 163 3.08 34.65 -13.75
CA ASP A 163 3.85 35.85 -13.44
C ASP A 163 5.09 35.59 -12.57
N GLN A 164 5.35 34.34 -12.21
CA GLN A 164 6.50 33.88 -11.42
C GLN A 164 7.19 32.69 -12.15
N PRO A 165 7.92 32.99 -13.24
CA PRO A 165 8.37 31.97 -14.18
C PRO A 165 9.56 31.14 -13.68
N ASP A 166 10.04 31.36 -12.46
CA ASP A 166 11.24 30.75 -11.88
C ASP A 166 10.97 29.86 -10.66
N LEU A 167 9.69 29.67 -10.28
CA LEU A 167 9.38 28.93 -9.06
C LEU A 167 8.20 27.93 -9.18
N ILE A 168 8.20 26.97 -8.27
CA ILE A 168 7.09 26.07 -7.97
C ILE A 168 6.76 26.24 -6.48
N VAL A 169 5.48 26.24 -6.12
CA VAL A 169 5.05 26.11 -4.73
C VAL A 169 4.57 24.67 -4.50
N GLY A 170 5.10 24.04 -3.44
CA GLY A 170 4.60 22.78 -2.90
C GLY A 170 3.92 23.04 -1.56
N ALA A 171 2.79 22.40 -1.27
CA ALA A 171 2.13 22.49 0.04
C ALA A 171 1.54 21.15 0.45
N ARG A 172 1.50 20.87 1.76
CA ARG A 172 1.06 19.57 2.27
C ARG A 172 0.17 19.69 3.50
N ARG A 173 -0.88 18.83 3.53
CA ARG A 173 -1.63 18.40 4.72
C ARG A 173 -2.18 17.00 4.45
N GLY A 174 -1.81 16.01 5.28
CA GLY A 174 -2.23 14.61 5.13
C GLY A 174 -1.52 13.85 4.02
N SER A 175 -1.70 14.22 2.76
CA SER A 175 -1.06 13.54 1.62
C SER A 175 0.46 13.79 1.55
N PRO A 176 1.30 12.78 1.26
CA PRO A 176 2.76 12.92 1.27
C PRO A 176 3.28 13.85 0.16
N LEU A 177 4.34 14.62 0.48
CA LEU A 177 5.05 15.47 -0.46
C LEU A 177 6.51 15.66 -0.04
N ALA A 178 7.42 15.54 -0.99
CA ALA A 178 8.85 15.66 -0.80
C ALA A 178 9.49 16.61 -1.82
N VAL A 179 10.57 17.26 -1.39
CA VAL A 179 11.44 18.07 -2.24
C VAL A 179 12.73 17.30 -2.51
N GLY A 180 13.18 17.28 -3.76
CA GLY A 180 14.46 16.76 -4.19
C GLY A 180 15.44 17.86 -4.56
N TYR A 181 16.73 17.65 -4.27
CA TYR A 181 17.78 18.63 -4.54
C TYR A 181 18.74 18.11 -5.60
N GLY A 182 18.93 18.89 -6.67
CA GLY A 182 19.92 18.64 -7.71
C GLY A 182 20.99 19.75 -7.77
N PRO A 183 22.02 19.60 -8.61
CA PRO A 183 23.13 20.59 -8.71
C PRO A 183 22.69 21.96 -9.25
N SER A 184 21.70 22.00 -10.13
CA SER A 184 21.20 23.22 -10.79
C SER A 184 19.71 23.13 -11.13
N GLU A 185 19.03 22.25 -10.43
CA GLU A 185 17.60 22.02 -10.56
C GLU A 185 17.06 21.39 -9.27
N ASN A 186 15.81 21.67 -8.95
CA ASN A 186 15.15 21.12 -7.78
C ASN A 186 13.80 20.53 -8.17
N TYR A 187 13.32 19.61 -7.35
CA TYR A 187 12.19 18.74 -7.67
C TYR A 187 11.14 18.74 -6.57
N LEU A 188 9.90 18.49 -6.96
CA LEU A 188 8.78 18.21 -6.09
C LEU A 188 8.21 16.84 -6.48
N GLY A 189 7.89 15.99 -5.51
CA GLY A 189 7.31 14.67 -5.79
C GLY A 189 6.45 14.15 -4.66
N SER A 190 5.47 13.33 -5.00
CA SER A 190 4.56 12.72 -4.02
C SER A 190 5.26 11.81 -3.03
N ASP A 191 6.41 11.25 -3.42
CA ASP A 191 7.23 10.36 -2.58
C ASP A 191 8.69 10.34 -3.05
N SER A 192 9.54 9.70 -2.23
CA SER A 192 10.96 9.52 -2.54
C SER A 192 11.20 8.70 -3.80
N TYR A 193 10.31 7.75 -4.10
CA TYR A 193 10.43 6.90 -5.29
C TYR A 193 10.32 7.71 -6.59
N ALA A 194 9.39 8.67 -6.63
CA ALA A 194 9.26 9.58 -7.77
C ALA A 194 10.54 10.37 -8.05
N LEU A 195 11.28 10.72 -7.00
CA LEU A 195 12.47 11.56 -7.04
C LEU A 195 13.78 10.79 -7.24
N LYS A 196 13.81 9.51 -6.87
CA LYS A 196 15.05 8.69 -6.79
C LYS A 196 15.84 8.61 -8.09
N SER A 197 15.18 8.70 -9.25
CA SER A 197 15.88 8.72 -10.55
C SER A 197 16.54 10.05 -10.89
N MET A 198 16.23 11.11 -10.15
CA MET A 198 16.72 12.46 -10.39
C MET A 198 17.70 12.92 -9.31
N THR A 199 17.50 12.48 -8.08
CA THR A 199 18.34 12.83 -6.94
C THR A 199 18.27 11.80 -5.83
N ASN A 200 19.35 11.71 -5.04
CA ASN A 200 19.38 10.96 -3.77
C ASN A 200 19.21 11.85 -2.53
N LYS A 201 19.11 13.19 -2.71
CA LYS A 201 18.97 14.16 -1.61
C LYS A 201 17.55 14.67 -1.57
N ILE A 202 16.85 14.43 -0.46
CA ILE A 202 15.45 14.81 -0.31
C ILE A 202 15.17 15.44 1.06
N SER A 203 14.08 16.21 1.12
CA SER A 203 13.45 16.65 2.39
C SER A 203 11.94 16.49 2.29
N TYR A 204 11.31 16.03 3.37
CA TYR A 204 9.85 15.90 3.44
C TYR A 204 9.22 17.13 4.06
N LEU A 205 8.07 17.54 3.54
CA LEU A 205 7.20 18.50 4.21
C LEU A 205 6.45 17.81 5.36
N ASN A 206 6.27 18.53 6.46
CA ASN A 206 5.34 18.14 7.51
C ASN A 206 3.93 18.69 7.20
N ASP A 207 2.93 18.26 7.95
CA ASP A 207 1.57 18.77 7.80
C ASP A 207 1.50 20.27 8.12
N GLY A 208 0.76 20.99 7.29
CA GLY A 208 0.63 22.44 7.37
C GLY A 208 1.78 23.23 6.71
N GLU A 209 2.87 22.58 6.32
CA GLU A 209 3.99 23.27 5.69
C GLU A 209 3.78 23.48 4.20
N PHE A 210 4.44 24.53 3.69
CA PHE A 210 4.62 24.77 2.26
C PHE A 210 6.07 25.13 1.92
N CYS A 211 6.46 24.97 0.67
CA CYS A 211 7.78 25.31 0.17
C CYS A 211 7.71 26.12 -1.12
N ILE A 212 8.71 26.95 -1.33
CA ILE A 212 8.97 27.66 -2.60
C ILE A 212 10.25 27.06 -3.18
N ILE A 213 10.13 26.48 -4.35
CA ILE A 213 11.20 25.75 -5.03
C ILE A 213 11.64 26.56 -6.23
N LYS A 214 12.89 26.97 -6.25
CA LYS A 214 13.59 27.50 -7.42
C LYS A 214 14.70 26.55 -7.84
N LYS A 215 15.23 26.71 -9.05
CA LYS A 215 16.28 25.84 -9.59
C LYS A 215 17.56 25.75 -8.74
N ASP A 216 17.85 26.81 -7.97
CA ASP A 216 19.09 26.99 -7.21
C ASP A 216 18.90 26.98 -5.70
N HIS A 217 17.66 27.11 -5.20
CA HIS A 217 17.37 27.07 -3.78
C HIS A 217 15.92 26.66 -3.48
N VAL A 218 15.69 26.21 -2.23
CA VAL A 218 14.38 25.86 -1.70
C VAL A 218 14.19 26.53 -0.35
N GLU A 219 13.03 27.10 -0.13
CA GLU A 219 12.61 27.64 1.16
C GLU A 219 11.38 26.92 1.67
N PHE A 220 11.36 26.61 2.97
CA PHE A 220 10.23 25.98 3.64
C PHE A 220 9.62 26.92 4.66
N PHE A 221 8.32 26.84 4.80
CA PHE A 221 7.52 27.67 5.70
C PHE A 221 6.47 26.82 6.41
N ASP A 222 6.16 27.20 7.64
CA ASP A 222 5.01 26.65 8.36
C ASP A 222 3.68 27.30 7.90
N GLU A 223 2.57 26.92 8.52
CA GLU A 223 1.24 27.42 8.20
C GLU A 223 1.04 28.92 8.49
N GLU A 224 1.88 29.52 9.35
CA GLU A 224 1.90 30.96 9.62
C GLU A 224 2.86 31.71 8.69
N GLY A 225 3.61 30.99 7.87
CA GLY A 225 4.59 31.53 6.95
C GLY A 225 5.94 31.84 7.59
N LEU A 226 6.24 31.31 8.77
CA LEU A 226 7.58 31.41 9.34
C LEU A 226 8.51 30.41 8.66
N LYS A 227 9.75 30.83 8.43
CA LYS A 227 10.74 29.99 7.75
C LYS A 227 11.15 28.80 8.62
N VAL A 228 11.11 27.60 8.05
CA VAL A 228 11.47 26.33 8.69
C VAL A 228 12.73 25.76 8.06
N ASN A 229 13.64 25.23 8.89
CA ASN A 229 14.81 24.51 8.41
C ASN A 229 14.49 23.01 8.31
N LYS A 230 14.82 22.40 7.16
CA LYS A 230 14.60 20.98 6.91
C LYS A 230 15.90 20.18 6.87
N LYS A 231 15.86 18.99 7.45
CA LYS A 231 16.95 18.04 7.32
C LYS A 231 16.92 17.46 5.90
N VAL A 232 18.07 17.48 5.24
CA VAL A 232 18.26 16.76 3.98
C VAL A 232 18.65 15.33 4.30
N LEU A 233 17.89 14.39 3.75
CA LEU A 233 18.13 12.95 3.87
C LEU A 233 18.80 12.45 2.60
N GLU A 234 19.76 11.56 2.73
CA GLU A 234 20.34 10.84 1.61
C GLU A 234 19.69 9.48 1.46
N LEU A 235 19.02 9.27 0.33
CA LEU A 235 18.44 7.98 -0.01
C LEU A 235 19.55 6.96 -0.31
N SER A 236 19.39 5.73 0.15
CA SER A 236 20.34 4.67 -0.16
C SER A 236 20.44 4.44 -1.67
N SER A 237 21.67 4.36 -2.16
CA SER A 237 21.99 4.21 -3.59
C SER A 237 21.80 2.78 -4.12
N LYS A 238 21.30 1.83 -3.30
CA LYS A 238 21.04 0.48 -3.80
C LYS A 238 20.04 0.58 -4.93
N GLU A 239 20.51 0.34 -6.15
CA GLU A 239 19.63 0.15 -7.32
C GLU A 239 18.70 -1.01 -6.98
N GLN A 240 17.44 -0.68 -6.79
CA GLN A 240 16.40 -1.69 -6.70
C GLN A 240 15.91 -1.93 -8.13
N ASP A 241 15.95 -3.17 -8.53
CA ASP A 241 15.56 -3.57 -9.87
C ASP A 241 14.03 -3.46 -10.01
N TYR A 242 13.59 -2.46 -10.79
CA TYR A 242 12.18 -2.21 -11.09
C TYR A 242 11.76 -2.81 -12.43
N ASP A 243 12.59 -3.68 -13.01
CA ASP A 243 12.26 -4.37 -14.24
C ASP A 243 11.49 -5.67 -13.96
N LYS A 244 10.62 -6.03 -14.88
CA LYS A 244 9.89 -7.32 -14.86
C LYS A 244 10.82 -8.51 -15.10
N GLY A 245 11.99 -8.27 -15.69
CA GLY A 245 12.83 -9.35 -16.22
C GLY A 245 12.08 -10.17 -17.25
N ASP A 246 12.21 -11.49 -17.19
CA ASP A 246 11.55 -12.43 -18.10
C ASP A 246 10.06 -12.67 -17.79
N PHE A 247 9.53 -12.06 -16.74
CA PHE A 247 8.14 -12.25 -16.33
C PHE A 247 7.18 -11.36 -17.13
N LYS A 248 6.03 -11.91 -17.46
CA LYS A 248 4.97 -11.17 -18.15
C LYS A 248 4.38 -10.06 -17.30
N HIS A 249 4.27 -10.28 -15.98
CA HIS A 249 3.67 -9.37 -15.00
C HIS A 249 4.57 -9.21 -13.77
N PHE A 250 4.50 -8.04 -13.12
CA PHE A 250 5.17 -7.81 -11.84
C PHE A 250 4.70 -8.78 -10.77
N MET A 251 3.38 -9.01 -10.67
CA MET A 251 2.84 -9.95 -9.70
C MET A 251 3.43 -11.37 -9.85
N ALA A 252 3.63 -11.86 -11.08
CA ALA A 252 4.26 -13.16 -11.29
C ALA A 252 5.70 -13.17 -10.76
N LYS A 253 6.49 -12.14 -11.08
CA LYS A 253 7.85 -11.94 -10.55
C LYS A 253 7.83 -11.91 -9.01
N GLU A 254 6.94 -11.13 -8.42
CA GLU A 254 6.83 -10.93 -6.98
C GLU A 254 6.40 -12.20 -6.23
N ILE A 255 5.60 -13.08 -6.83
CA ILE A 255 5.29 -14.40 -6.29
C ILE A 255 6.53 -15.30 -6.31
N GLU A 256 7.27 -15.31 -7.43
CA GLU A 256 8.49 -16.12 -7.57
C GLU A 256 9.66 -15.59 -6.71
N GLU A 257 9.69 -14.31 -6.38
CA GLU A 257 10.69 -13.69 -5.50
C GLU A 257 10.47 -13.99 -4.00
N GLN A 258 9.35 -14.56 -3.59
CA GLN A 258 9.03 -14.79 -2.18
C GLN A 258 10.10 -15.58 -1.41
N PRO A 259 10.70 -16.67 -1.94
CA PRO A 259 11.79 -17.37 -1.26
C PRO A 259 12.99 -16.47 -0.96
N ALA A 260 13.41 -15.68 -1.95
CA ALA A 260 14.52 -14.74 -1.80
C ALA A 260 14.20 -13.61 -0.81
N THR A 261 12.98 -13.08 -0.88
CA THR A 261 12.46 -12.06 0.04
C THR A 261 12.49 -12.55 1.49
N LEU A 262 11.95 -13.74 1.75
CA LEU A 262 11.93 -14.35 3.09
C LEU A 262 13.36 -14.60 3.59
N LYS A 263 14.24 -15.11 2.73
CA LYS A 263 15.66 -15.34 3.07
C LYS A 263 16.36 -14.03 3.46
N ASN A 264 16.14 -12.96 2.71
CA ASN A 264 16.71 -11.65 3.00
C ASN A 264 16.21 -11.12 4.34
N CYS A 265 14.91 -11.16 4.57
CA CYS A 265 14.29 -10.72 5.82
C CYS A 265 14.82 -11.54 7.03
N ILE A 266 14.90 -12.87 6.92
CA ILE A 266 15.49 -13.72 7.97
C ILE A 266 16.93 -13.33 8.24
N ASN A 267 17.74 -13.06 7.21
CA ASN A 267 19.14 -12.68 7.36
C ASN A 267 19.35 -11.34 8.08
N GLU A 268 18.39 -10.41 7.99
CA GLU A 268 18.45 -9.12 8.70
C GLU A 268 18.10 -9.26 10.18
N TYR A 269 17.19 -10.17 10.52
CA TYR A 269 16.70 -10.31 11.90
C TYR A 269 17.33 -11.46 12.69
N VAL A 270 17.88 -12.48 12.05
CA VAL A 270 18.42 -13.66 12.72
C VAL A 270 19.94 -13.69 12.63
N ASP A 271 20.60 -13.61 13.78
CA ASP A 271 22.04 -13.79 13.90
C ASP A 271 22.43 -15.21 13.47
N LYS A 272 23.36 -15.29 12.52
CA LYS A 272 23.83 -16.57 11.97
C LYS A 272 24.71 -17.34 12.93
N ILE A 273 25.39 -16.64 13.84
CA ILE A 273 26.37 -17.25 14.77
C ILE A 273 25.65 -17.75 16.01
N ASN A 274 24.85 -16.89 16.63
CA ASN A 274 24.21 -17.18 17.92
C ASN A 274 22.84 -17.83 17.79
N ASN A 275 22.26 -17.88 16.57
CA ASN A 275 20.88 -18.29 16.33
C ASN A 275 19.88 -17.53 17.23
N ASP A 276 20.09 -16.23 17.38
CA ASP A 276 19.19 -15.34 18.14
C ASP A 276 18.53 -14.32 17.23
N ILE A 277 17.37 -13.86 17.61
CA ILE A 277 16.66 -12.78 16.91
C ILE A 277 17.17 -11.45 17.43
N ASN A 278 17.71 -10.63 16.52
CA ASN A 278 18.22 -9.29 16.82
C ASN A 278 17.19 -8.24 16.39
N ILE A 279 16.53 -7.67 17.39
CA ILE A 279 15.71 -6.46 17.24
C ILE A 279 16.45 -5.37 18.03
N TYR A 280 17.32 -4.62 17.33
CA TYR A 280 18.15 -3.59 17.94
C TYR A 280 17.32 -2.38 18.36
N ASN A 281 17.71 -1.76 19.49
CA ASN A 281 17.15 -0.49 19.98
C ASN A 281 15.63 -0.55 20.25
N PHE A 282 15.10 -1.72 20.62
CA PHE A 282 13.71 -1.81 21.08
C PHE A 282 13.54 -0.90 22.31
N PRO A 283 12.68 0.14 22.25
CA PRO A 283 12.77 1.25 23.19
C PRO A 283 12.06 1.01 24.53
N TRP A 284 11.37 -0.12 24.70
CA TRP A 284 10.58 -0.41 25.90
C TRP A 284 11.06 -1.66 26.62
N ASN A 285 10.90 -1.65 27.97
CA ASN A 285 11.02 -2.90 28.71
C ASN A 285 9.83 -3.80 28.39
N ILE A 286 10.12 -5.08 28.19
CA ILE A 286 9.08 -6.06 27.85
C ILE A 286 8.08 -6.24 29.00
N SER A 287 8.54 -6.10 30.27
CA SER A 287 7.66 -6.11 31.46
C SER A 287 6.61 -5.00 31.47
N ASP A 288 6.85 -3.90 30.75
CA ASP A 288 5.92 -2.74 30.67
C ASP A 288 4.89 -2.88 29.55
N ILE A 289 4.85 -4.06 28.89
CA ILE A 289 3.90 -4.38 27.83
C ILE A 289 3.07 -5.57 28.28
N SER A 290 1.80 -5.37 28.57
CA SER A 290 0.84 -6.41 28.95
C SER A 290 -0.04 -6.85 27.79
N SER A 291 -0.20 -5.98 26.79
CA SER A 291 -1.07 -6.23 25.64
C SER A 291 -0.53 -5.63 24.36
N ILE A 292 -1.01 -6.14 23.23
CA ILE A 292 -0.68 -5.67 21.87
C ILE A 292 -1.98 -5.40 21.11
N THR A 293 -2.02 -4.29 20.36
CA THR A 293 -3.05 -4.06 19.36
C THR A 293 -2.42 -3.95 17.99
N LEU A 294 -2.77 -4.88 17.08
CA LEU A 294 -2.30 -4.92 15.70
C LEU A 294 -3.31 -4.19 14.81
N ILE A 295 -2.85 -3.25 14.01
CA ILE A 295 -3.71 -2.36 13.22
C ILE A 295 -3.24 -2.34 11.76
N GLY A 296 -4.18 -2.55 10.82
CA GLY A 296 -3.90 -2.54 9.39
C GLY A 296 -5.17 -2.43 8.55
N CYS A 297 -5.00 -2.37 7.23
CA CYS A 297 -6.08 -2.42 6.23
C CYS A 297 -5.84 -3.52 5.22
N GLY A 298 -6.91 -4.16 4.71
CA GLY A 298 -6.86 -5.16 3.63
C GLY A 298 -5.89 -6.31 3.94
N THR A 299 -4.98 -6.59 3.03
CA THR A 299 -3.95 -7.63 3.16
C THR A 299 -3.11 -7.47 4.44
N ALA A 300 -2.75 -6.23 4.83
CA ALA A 300 -2.02 -5.98 6.08
C ALA A 300 -2.88 -6.32 7.31
N TYR A 301 -4.18 -6.06 7.28
CA TYR A 301 -5.09 -6.51 8.33
C TYR A 301 -5.15 -8.05 8.44
N HIS A 302 -5.13 -8.77 7.30
CA HIS A 302 -5.08 -10.24 7.31
C HIS A 302 -3.76 -10.76 7.92
N SER A 303 -2.63 -10.09 7.70
CA SER A 303 -1.37 -10.43 8.38
C SER A 303 -1.46 -10.20 9.90
N CYS A 304 -2.15 -9.14 10.33
CA CYS A 304 -2.43 -8.88 11.75
C CYS A 304 -3.32 -9.98 12.37
N LEU A 305 -4.38 -10.41 11.65
CA LEU A 305 -5.24 -11.52 12.08
C LEU A 305 -4.45 -12.81 12.23
N MET A 306 -3.52 -13.09 11.28
CA MET A 306 -2.66 -14.26 11.37
C MET A 306 -1.74 -14.20 12.60
N ALA A 307 -1.11 -13.04 12.82
CA ALA A 307 -0.20 -12.83 13.93
C ALA A 307 -0.89 -12.98 15.30
N LYS A 308 -2.17 -12.64 15.39
CA LYS A 308 -2.95 -12.86 16.61
C LYS A 308 -2.88 -14.31 17.08
N TYR A 309 -3.08 -15.28 16.17
CA TYR A 309 -2.97 -16.70 16.52
C TYR A 309 -1.58 -17.05 17.03
N TRP A 310 -0.52 -16.59 16.37
CA TRP A 310 0.85 -16.82 16.81
C TRP A 310 1.14 -16.23 18.18
N PHE A 311 0.69 -15.00 18.46
CA PHE A 311 0.87 -14.36 19.76
C PHE A 311 0.12 -15.13 20.86
N GLU A 312 -1.15 -15.48 20.63
CA GLU A 312 -1.99 -16.20 21.60
C GLU A 312 -1.44 -17.62 21.91
N GLU A 313 -0.82 -18.29 20.92
CA GLU A 313 -0.23 -19.62 21.11
C GLU A 313 1.17 -19.59 21.73
N ASN A 314 1.93 -18.51 21.52
CA ASN A 314 3.35 -18.45 21.87
C ASN A 314 3.70 -17.44 22.95
N THR A 315 2.75 -16.64 23.43
CA THR A 315 3.00 -15.61 24.44
C THR A 315 1.85 -15.50 25.43
N SER A 316 2.13 -14.91 26.60
CA SER A 316 1.12 -14.55 27.61
C SER A 316 0.50 -13.17 27.39
N LEU A 317 0.71 -12.54 26.22
CA LEU A 317 0.20 -11.23 25.88
C LEU A 317 -1.27 -11.27 25.46
N GLU A 318 -2.07 -10.31 25.94
CA GLU A 318 -3.39 -10.07 25.37
C GLU A 318 -3.25 -9.41 24.00
N VAL A 319 -3.92 -9.96 22.97
CA VAL A 319 -3.79 -9.45 21.60
C VAL A 319 -5.13 -9.08 21.00
N ALA A 320 -5.25 -7.83 20.56
CA ALA A 320 -6.36 -7.33 19.77
C ALA A 320 -5.92 -7.05 18.34
N VAL A 321 -6.84 -7.19 17.40
CA VAL A 321 -6.62 -6.80 16.01
C VAL A 321 -7.72 -5.85 15.58
N ASP A 322 -7.35 -4.81 14.85
CA ASP A 322 -8.29 -3.77 14.45
C ASP A 322 -8.09 -3.32 13.00
N ILE A 323 -9.18 -2.90 12.37
CA ILE A 323 -9.15 -2.28 11.04
C ILE A 323 -8.89 -0.78 11.22
N ALA A 324 -7.85 -0.27 10.56
CA ALA A 324 -7.43 1.11 10.77
C ALA A 324 -8.51 2.14 10.41
N SER A 325 -9.29 1.91 9.35
CA SER A 325 -10.41 2.78 8.94
C SER A 325 -11.52 2.90 10.00
N GLU A 326 -11.69 1.87 10.86
CA GLU A 326 -12.65 1.90 11.96
C GLU A 326 -12.02 2.40 13.26
N PHE A 327 -10.75 2.03 13.51
CA PHE A 327 -10.02 2.42 14.71
C PHE A 327 -9.94 3.94 14.86
N ARG A 328 -9.71 4.67 13.78
CA ARG A 328 -9.50 6.12 13.78
C ARG A 328 -10.73 6.94 14.20
N TYR A 329 -11.95 6.43 14.01
CA TYR A 329 -13.20 7.19 14.25
C TYR A 329 -13.92 6.84 15.54
N ARG A 330 -13.69 5.66 16.08
CA ARG A 330 -14.40 5.27 17.28
C ARG A 330 -13.70 5.79 18.54
N LYS A 331 -14.43 5.80 19.67
CA LYS A 331 -13.89 6.15 20.98
C LYS A 331 -13.00 5.01 21.51
N ASN A 332 -11.70 5.13 21.33
CA ASN A 332 -10.72 4.16 21.83
C ASN A 332 -10.43 4.37 23.33
N ARG A 333 -10.18 3.25 24.02
CA ARG A 333 -9.66 3.26 25.39
C ARG A 333 -8.18 2.93 25.36
N PHE A 334 -7.36 3.95 25.36
CA PHE A 334 -5.91 3.80 25.34
C PHE A 334 -5.38 3.28 26.69
N LYS A 335 -4.44 2.31 26.61
CA LYS A 335 -3.72 1.75 27.77
C LYS A 335 -2.23 2.02 27.60
N LYS A 336 -1.55 2.53 28.62
CA LYS A 336 -0.12 2.87 28.59
C LYS A 336 0.80 1.63 28.52
N ASP A 337 0.31 0.48 28.94
CA ASP A 337 0.97 -0.84 28.89
C ASP A 337 0.62 -1.65 27.63
N ASN A 338 -0.08 -1.02 26.67
CA ASN A 338 -0.37 -1.61 25.37
C ASN A 338 0.64 -1.12 24.30
N LEU A 339 1.14 -2.03 23.49
CA LEU A 339 1.94 -1.72 22.29
C LEU A 339 1.02 -1.71 21.07
N TYR A 340 0.92 -0.58 20.39
CA TYR A 340 0.16 -0.43 19.15
C TYR A 340 1.08 -0.65 17.95
N ILE A 341 0.78 -1.65 17.13
CA ILE A 341 1.58 -2.04 15.98
C ILE A 341 0.81 -1.77 14.70
N PHE A 342 1.36 -0.91 13.85
CA PHE A 342 0.76 -0.48 12.58
C PHE A 342 1.45 -1.20 11.42
N VAL A 343 0.67 -1.95 10.64
CA VAL A 343 1.20 -2.74 9.51
C VAL A 343 0.78 -2.10 8.19
N SER A 344 1.76 -1.75 7.36
CA SER A 344 1.51 -1.16 6.03
C SER A 344 2.69 -1.43 5.09
N GLN A 345 2.44 -1.96 3.90
CA GLN A 345 3.51 -2.16 2.92
C GLN A 345 4.14 -0.83 2.50
N SER A 346 3.35 0.13 2.10
CA SER A 346 3.83 1.45 1.63
C SER A 346 4.23 2.39 2.76
N GLY A 347 3.68 2.19 3.97
CA GLY A 347 3.79 3.13 5.08
C GLY A 347 3.11 4.49 4.83
N GLU A 348 2.24 4.57 3.80
CA GLU A 348 1.51 5.78 3.40
C GLU A 348 -0.01 5.57 3.35
N THR A 349 -0.52 4.48 3.93
CA THR A 349 -1.96 4.20 3.97
C THR A 349 -2.64 5.21 4.90
N ALA A 350 -3.56 6.02 4.36
CA ALA A 350 -4.16 7.15 5.07
C ALA A 350 -4.83 6.75 6.39
N ASP A 351 -5.66 5.72 6.37
CA ASP A 351 -6.32 5.24 7.58
C ASP A 351 -5.34 4.71 8.64
N THR A 352 -4.30 3.98 8.19
CA THR A 352 -3.29 3.45 9.10
C THR A 352 -2.45 4.57 9.70
N TYR A 353 -2.12 5.60 8.90
CA TYR A 353 -1.41 6.78 9.38
C TYR A 353 -2.26 7.58 10.39
N ALA A 354 -3.54 7.80 10.10
CA ALA A 354 -4.43 8.51 11.02
C ALA A 354 -4.65 7.74 12.33
N ALA A 355 -4.69 6.41 12.28
CA ALA A 355 -4.75 5.58 13.50
C ALA A 355 -3.45 5.68 14.32
N LEU A 356 -2.28 5.75 13.67
CA LEU A 356 -0.99 6.00 14.31
C LEU A 356 -0.95 7.38 14.96
N ASP A 357 -1.33 8.42 14.21
CA ASP A 357 -1.35 9.81 14.70
C ASP A 357 -2.25 9.95 15.93
N LEU A 358 -3.43 9.32 15.90
CA LEU A 358 -4.33 9.27 17.08
C LEU A 358 -3.66 8.62 18.30
N CYS A 359 -2.86 7.57 18.12
CA CYS A 359 -2.09 6.94 19.20
C CYS A 359 -0.98 7.86 19.71
N ASN A 360 -0.28 8.55 18.81
CA ASN A 360 0.78 9.49 19.17
C ASN A 360 0.24 10.71 19.93
N GLN A 361 -0.91 11.26 19.51
CA GLN A 361 -1.60 12.35 20.24
C GLN A 361 -2.00 11.96 21.68
N ASN A 362 -2.13 10.67 21.96
CA ASN A 362 -2.42 10.13 23.29
C ASN A 362 -1.18 9.58 24.01
N ASP A 363 0.04 9.83 23.50
CA ASP A 363 1.32 9.35 24.05
C ASP A 363 1.38 7.83 24.24
N MET A 364 0.92 7.06 23.26
CA MET A 364 0.97 5.60 23.29
C MET A 364 2.31 5.07 22.74
N LYS A 365 2.66 3.82 23.12
CA LYS A 365 3.79 3.09 22.52
C LYS A 365 3.41 2.66 21.12
N THR A 366 4.09 3.18 20.09
CA THR A 366 3.78 2.90 18.68
C THR A 366 4.94 2.23 17.96
N CYS A 367 4.66 1.13 17.28
CA CYS A 367 5.59 0.41 16.42
C CYS A 367 4.99 0.29 15.03
N SER A 368 5.79 0.40 13.99
CA SER A 368 5.33 0.14 12.62
C SER A 368 6.09 -1.01 11.96
N ILE A 369 5.37 -1.80 11.17
CA ILE A 369 5.93 -2.84 10.30
C ILE A 369 5.67 -2.39 8.85
N VAL A 370 6.74 -1.95 8.17
CA VAL A 370 6.63 -1.31 6.85
C VAL A 370 7.72 -1.82 5.90
N ASN A 371 7.49 -1.66 4.60
CA ASN A 371 8.53 -1.94 3.60
C ASN A 371 9.33 -0.68 3.24
N VAL A 372 8.70 0.50 3.32
CA VAL A 372 9.34 1.78 3.00
C VAL A 372 9.65 2.52 4.29
N VAL A 373 10.93 2.46 4.71
CA VAL A 373 11.39 3.02 6.00
C VAL A 373 11.41 4.55 6.03
N GLU A 374 11.36 5.20 4.88
CA GLU A 374 11.26 6.66 4.75
C GLU A 374 9.81 7.16 4.74
N SER A 375 8.83 6.27 4.83
CA SER A 375 7.41 6.60 4.79
C SER A 375 6.91 7.38 6.00
N SER A 376 5.74 8.01 5.87
CA SER A 376 5.12 8.80 6.95
C SER A 376 4.87 7.96 8.20
N ILE A 377 4.31 6.75 8.06
CA ILE A 377 4.07 5.83 9.18
C ILE A 377 5.39 5.47 9.88
N ALA A 378 6.46 5.20 9.12
CA ALA A 378 7.76 4.87 9.70
C ALA A 378 8.38 6.05 10.47
N ARG A 379 8.32 7.26 9.90
CA ARG A 379 8.92 8.45 10.52
C ARG A 379 8.24 8.84 11.83
N ASP A 380 6.92 8.65 11.91
CA ASP A 380 6.12 9.12 13.04
C ASP A 380 5.88 8.03 14.09
N SER A 381 6.33 6.78 13.86
CA SER A 381 6.32 5.70 14.84
C SER A 381 7.50 5.81 15.81
N ASN A 382 7.29 5.43 17.09
CA ASN A 382 8.40 5.37 18.05
C ASN A 382 9.43 4.28 17.69
N PHE A 383 9.00 3.22 17.01
CA PHE A 383 9.86 2.12 16.60
C PHE A 383 9.44 1.55 15.24
N VAL A 384 10.39 1.10 14.44
CA VAL A 384 10.15 0.61 13.07
C VAL A 384 10.78 -0.76 12.87
N LEU A 385 10.02 -1.67 12.30
CA LEU A 385 10.46 -3.01 11.87
C LEU A 385 10.28 -3.13 10.35
N PRO A 386 11.35 -3.01 9.56
CA PRO A 386 11.28 -3.14 8.11
C PRO A 386 11.01 -4.59 7.67
N ILE A 387 10.20 -4.80 6.62
CA ILE A 387 9.95 -6.14 6.08
C ILE A 387 10.96 -6.60 5.04
N HIS A 388 11.85 -5.72 4.58
CA HIS A 388 12.97 -6.00 3.65
C HIS A 388 12.58 -6.74 2.36
N CYS A 389 11.37 -6.50 1.84
CA CYS A 389 10.86 -7.19 0.65
C CYS A 389 11.36 -6.61 -0.67
N GLY A 390 12.09 -5.49 -0.65
CA GLY A 390 12.36 -4.73 -1.85
C GLY A 390 11.08 -4.11 -2.44
N PRO A 391 11.12 -3.56 -3.66
CA PRO A 391 9.96 -2.95 -4.28
C PRO A 391 8.89 -3.97 -4.65
N GLU A 392 7.63 -3.65 -4.39
CA GLU A 392 6.46 -4.39 -4.82
C GLU A 392 5.58 -3.45 -5.66
N ILE A 393 5.44 -3.74 -6.95
CA ILE A 393 4.83 -2.87 -7.97
C ILE A 393 3.42 -3.30 -8.32
N GLY A 394 3.16 -4.62 -8.38
CA GLY A 394 1.81 -5.15 -8.59
C GLY A 394 0.86 -4.60 -7.54
N VAL A 395 -0.34 -4.15 -7.96
CA VAL A 395 -1.32 -3.55 -7.04
C VAL A 395 -1.73 -4.53 -5.96
N ALA A 396 -2.04 -5.78 -6.33
CA ALA A 396 -2.34 -6.84 -5.37
C ALA A 396 -1.05 -7.26 -4.64
N SER A 397 -1.05 -7.14 -3.32
CA SER A 397 0.11 -7.49 -2.49
C SER A 397 0.34 -9.01 -2.43
N THR A 398 1.61 -9.42 -2.54
CA THR A 398 2.04 -10.83 -2.51
C THR A 398 3.25 -11.02 -1.59
N LYS A 399 4.46 -10.66 -2.05
CA LYS A 399 5.69 -10.82 -1.25
C LYS A 399 5.71 -9.94 0.00
N ALA A 400 5.06 -8.77 -0.04
CA ALA A 400 4.97 -7.91 1.14
C ALA A 400 4.08 -8.53 2.23
N PHE A 401 2.99 -9.21 1.88
CA PHE A 401 2.19 -9.98 2.83
C PHE A 401 3.02 -11.06 3.54
N MET A 402 3.81 -11.83 2.76
CA MET A 402 4.72 -12.83 3.31
C MET A 402 5.77 -12.21 4.24
N GLY A 403 6.32 -11.04 3.87
CA GLY A 403 7.26 -10.29 4.70
C GLY A 403 6.62 -9.75 5.98
N GLN A 404 5.40 -9.24 5.90
CA GLN A 404 4.63 -8.78 7.08
C GLN A 404 4.39 -9.93 8.06
N MET A 405 3.89 -11.06 7.57
CA MET A 405 3.72 -12.27 8.39
C MET A 405 5.05 -12.69 9.04
N LEU A 406 6.14 -12.69 8.27
CA LEU A 406 7.45 -13.11 8.78
C LEU A 406 7.96 -12.20 9.90
N VAL A 407 7.89 -10.89 9.74
CA VAL A 407 8.34 -9.93 10.76
C VAL A 407 7.47 -10.01 12.00
N LEU A 408 6.15 -10.18 11.83
CA LEU A 408 5.24 -10.41 12.94
C LEU A 408 5.58 -11.71 13.71
N TYR A 409 5.87 -12.80 12.99
CA TYR A 409 6.29 -14.05 13.63
C TYR A 409 7.65 -13.93 14.34
N ILE A 410 8.62 -13.24 13.74
CA ILE A 410 9.90 -12.91 14.37
C ILE A 410 9.69 -12.13 15.67
N LEU A 411 8.77 -11.17 15.67
CA LEU A 411 8.43 -10.39 16.86
C LEU A 411 7.78 -11.28 17.95
N VAL A 412 6.88 -12.20 17.57
CA VAL A 412 6.31 -13.21 18.47
C VAL A 412 7.40 -14.01 19.17
N LEU A 413 8.33 -14.56 18.39
CA LEU A 413 9.43 -15.36 18.93
C LEU A 413 10.33 -14.55 19.88
N LYS A 414 10.65 -13.30 19.50
CA LYS A 414 11.49 -12.45 20.34
C LYS A 414 10.80 -12.06 21.64
N LEU A 415 9.53 -11.64 21.60
CA LEU A 415 8.78 -11.24 22.79
C LEU A 415 8.52 -12.44 23.70
N GLY A 416 8.09 -13.58 23.16
CA GLY A 416 7.88 -14.80 23.94
C GLY A 416 9.15 -15.28 24.65
N ARG A 417 10.32 -15.18 23.98
CA ARG A 417 11.61 -15.52 24.60
C ARG A 417 11.99 -14.55 25.72
N LEU A 418 11.79 -13.24 25.52
CA LEU A 418 12.12 -12.21 26.51
C LEU A 418 11.18 -12.22 27.73
N ARG A 419 9.96 -12.71 27.54
CA ARG A 419 8.96 -12.89 28.61
C ARG A 419 9.09 -14.24 29.33
N GLU A 420 9.97 -15.11 28.84
CA GLU A 420 10.11 -16.49 29.33
C GLU A 420 8.85 -17.34 29.14
N ASP A 421 8.00 -17.01 28.15
CA ASP A 421 6.79 -17.76 27.80
C ASP A 421 7.15 -19.16 27.21
N PHE A 422 8.38 -19.32 26.68
CA PHE A 422 8.98 -20.60 26.30
C PHE A 422 10.49 -20.63 26.61
N ASP A 423 11.02 -21.83 26.78
CA ASP A 423 12.42 -22.05 27.13
C ASP A 423 13.36 -21.79 25.93
N LYS A 424 14.67 -21.81 26.22
CA LYS A 424 15.69 -21.56 25.21
C LYS A 424 15.73 -22.63 24.13
N GLU A 425 15.45 -23.88 24.45
CA GLU A 425 15.50 -25.02 23.51
C GLU A 425 14.37 -24.88 22.49
N THR A 426 13.14 -24.69 22.93
CA THR A 426 11.96 -24.41 22.08
C THR A 426 12.20 -23.20 21.17
N TYR A 427 12.78 -22.10 21.71
CA TYR A 427 13.11 -20.92 20.92
C TYR A 427 14.10 -21.23 19.79
N LEU A 428 15.18 -21.94 20.09
CA LEU A 428 16.19 -22.30 19.09
C LEU A 428 15.63 -23.23 18.01
N ASP A 429 14.76 -24.17 18.40
CA ASP A 429 14.11 -25.07 17.45
C ASP A 429 13.16 -24.29 16.52
N LYS A 430 12.37 -23.34 17.04
CA LYS A 430 11.52 -22.47 16.20
C LYS A 430 12.36 -21.64 15.21
N ILE A 431 13.51 -21.11 15.62
CA ILE A 431 14.43 -20.39 14.70
C ILE A 431 15.02 -21.33 13.64
N LYS A 432 15.37 -22.56 14.01
CA LYS A 432 15.87 -23.57 13.08
C LYS A 432 14.83 -23.93 12.02
N GLU A 433 13.56 -24.10 12.42
CA GLU A 433 12.46 -24.31 11.49
C GLU A 433 12.23 -23.07 10.60
N LEU A 434 12.25 -21.87 11.18
CA LEU A 434 12.09 -20.62 10.44
C LEU A 434 13.13 -20.48 9.29
N LYS A 435 14.37 -20.91 9.52
CA LYS A 435 15.42 -20.88 8.48
C LYS A 435 15.14 -21.82 7.29
N LYS A 436 14.25 -22.79 7.42
CA LYS A 436 13.85 -23.67 6.32
C LYS A 436 12.77 -23.03 5.44
N LEU A 437 12.06 -22.01 5.94
CA LEU A 437 10.90 -21.42 5.29
C LEU A 437 11.16 -21.00 3.83
N PRO A 438 12.27 -20.35 3.46
CA PRO A 438 12.53 -19.98 2.06
C PRO A 438 12.51 -21.19 1.12
N LYS A 439 13.13 -22.31 1.53
CA LYS A 439 13.16 -23.52 0.72
C LYS A 439 11.78 -24.18 0.62
N LEU A 440 11.02 -24.23 1.71
CA LEU A 440 9.67 -24.77 1.73
C LEU A 440 8.73 -23.98 0.80
N VAL A 441 8.86 -22.66 0.76
CA VAL A 441 8.09 -21.79 -0.17
C VAL A 441 8.53 -22.03 -1.61
N GLU A 442 9.84 -22.15 -1.90
CA GLU A 442 10.36 -22.49 -3.23
C GLU A 442 9.80 -23.82 -3.74
N ASP A 443 9.78 -24.84 -2.88
CA ASP A 443 9.25 -26.16 -3.24
C ASP A 443 7.71 -26.12 -3.43
N THR A 444 7.01 -25.28 -2.67
CA THR A 444 5.56 -25.09 -2.82
C THR A 444 5.21 -24.38 -4.14
N LEU A 445 6.07 -23.48 -4.65
CA LEU A 445 5.89 -22.84 -5.96
C LEU A 445 5.79 -23.85 -7.11
N LEU A 446 6.38 -25.05 -6.98
CA LEU A 446 6.30 -26.13 -7.97
C LEU A 446 4.88 -26.73 -8.13
N THR A 447 3.91 -26.35 -7.29
CA THR A 447 2.50 -26.78 -7.44
C THR A 447 1.76 -26.05 -8.58
N GLU A 448 2.41 -25.16 -9.28
CA GLU A 448 1.87 -24.24 -10.29
C GLU A 448 1.01 -24.91 -11.36
N ASN A 449 1.47 -25.99 -11.96
CA ASN A 449 0.75 -26.68 -13.06
C ASN A 449 -0.66 -27.14 -12.64
N LYS A 450 -0.82 -27.64 -11.43
CA LYS A 450 -2.12 -28.07 -10.91
C LYS A 450 -3.04 -26.87 -10.67
N ILE A 451 -2.48 -25.79 -10.13
CA ILE A 451 -3.24 -24.55 -9.87
C ILE A 451 -3.74 -23.96 -11.18
N GLN A 452 -2.87 -23.90 -12.20
CA GLN A 452 -3.24 -23.42 -13.53
C GLN A 452 -4.38 -24.23 -14.14
N ALA A 453 -4.35 -25.57 -14.00
CA ALA A 453 -5.38 -26.46 -14.52
C ALA A 453 -6.77 -26.20 -13.93
N VAL A 454 -6.85 -25.84 -12.64
CA VAL A 454 -8.14 -25.58 -11.96
C VAL A 454 -8.63 -24.15 -12.07
N SER A 455 -7.74 -23.20 -12.39
CA SER A 455 -8.05 -21.76 -12.38
C SER A 455 -9.21 -21.37 -13.31
N GLY A 456 -9.41 -22.11 -14.43
CA GLY A 456 -10.51 -21.89 -15.35
C GLY A 456 -11.90 -22.02 -14.70
N SER A 457 -12.07 -22.87 -13.71
CA SER A 457 -13.36 -23.04 -13.02
C SER A 457 -13.76 -21.85 -12.17
N PHE A 458 -12.82 -20.95 -11.85
CA PHE A 458 -13.10 -19.74 -11.10
C PHE A 458 -13.45 -18.55 -12.03
N THR A 459 -13.18 -18.64 -13.33
CA THR A 459 -13.39 -17.51 -14.25
C THR A 459 -14.86 -17.21 -14.48
N ASP A 460 -15.69 -18.23 -14.59
CA ASP A 460 -17.11 -18.10 -14.91
C ASP A 460 -18.03 -18.27 -13.68
N ALA A 461 -17.42 -18.46 -12.50
CA ALA A 461 -18.14 -18.61 -11.25
C ALA A 461 -18.86 -17.31 -10.87
N LYS A 462 -20.13 -17.40 -10.50
CA LYS A 462 -20.90 -16.27 -9.94
C LYS A 462 -20.31 -15.81 -8.60
N GLY A 463 -19.78 -16.76 -7.84
CA GLY A 463 -19.11 -16.56 -6.55
C GLY A 463 -18.23 -17.72 -6.18
N SER A 464 -17.39 -17.53 -5.17
CA SER A 464 -16.52 -18.56 -4.61
C SER A 464 -16.37 -18.38 -3.12
N MET A 465 -16.22 -19.48 -2.38
CA MET A 465 -15.94 -19.44 -0.95
C MET A 465 -14.57 -20.01 -0.63
N PHE A 466 -13.94 -19.43 0.39
CA PHE A 466 -12.66 -19.85 0.92
C PHE A 466 -12.84 -20.20 2.40
N LEU A 467 -12.59 -21.46 2.76
CA LEU A 467 -12.86 -21.98 4.09
C LEU A 467 -11.56 -22.32 4.83
N GLY A 468 -11.44 -21.91 6.08
CA GLY A 468 -10.33 -22.24 6.96
C GLY A 468 -10.75 -22.30 8.42
N ARG A 469 -9.92 -22.91 9.28
CA ARG A 469 -10.06 -22.89 10.73
C ARG A 469 -8.76 -22.47 11.40
N GLY A 470 -8.84 -21.87 12.60
CA GLY A 470 -7.66 -21.37 13.29
C GLY A 470 -6.87 -20.42 12.38
N PHE A 471 -5.58 -20.60 12.32
CA PHE A 471 -4.69 -19.78 11.46
C PHE A 471 -4.99 -19.89 9.95
N SER A 472 -5.68 -20.91 9.49
CA SER A 472 -6.09 -21.02 8.08
C SER A 472 -7.22 -20.06 7.71
N TYR A 473 -7.98 -19.52 8.67
CA TYR A 473 -9.05 -18.57 8.39
C TYR A 473 -8.53 -17.22 7.86
N PRO A 474 -7.56 -16.54 8.49
CA PRO A 474 -6.95 -15.34 7.89
C PRO A 474 -6.37 -15.57 6.49
N ILE A 475 -5.82 -16.73 6.22
CA ILE A 475 -5.28 -17.10 4.90
C ILE A 475 -6.41 -17.32 3.88
N ALA A 476 -7.55 -17.88 4.31
CA ALA A 476 -8.75 -17.97 3.47
C ALA A 476 -9.31 -16.58 3.10
N LEU A 477 -9.32 -15.64 4.05
CA LEU A 477 -9.69 -14.24 3.78
C LEU A 477 -8.76 -13.61 2.73
N GLU A 478 -7.45 -13.82 2.86
CA GLU A 478 -6.47 -13.29 1.92
C GLU A 478 -6.62 -13.89 0.52
N GLY A 479 -6.83 -15.21 0.40
CA GLY A 479 -7.10 -15.86 -0.89
C GLY A 479 -8.36 -15.34 -1.57
N ALA A 480 -9.44 -15.16 -0.81
CA ALA A 480 -10.68 -14.57 -1.30
C ALA A 480 -10.47 -13.11 -1.76
N LEU A 481 -9.69 -12.32 -1.02
CA LEU A 481 -9.34 -10.96 -1.39
C LEU A 481 -8.56 -10.93 -2.71
N LYS A 482 -7.54 -11.76 -2.89
CA LYS A 482 -6.76 -11.83 -4.14
C LYS A 482 -7.62 -12.19 -5.34
N LEU A 483 -8.54 -13.14 -5.19
CA LEU A 483 -9.45 -13.51 -6.29
C LEU A 483 -10.41 -12.36 -6.66
N LYS A 484 -10.93 -11.62 -5.66
CA LYS A 484 -11.76 -10.42 -5.88
C LYS A 484 -10.99 -9.34 -6.63
N GLU A 485 -9.79 -9.02 -6.17
CA GLU A 485 -8.97 -7.93 -6.71
C GLU A 485 -8.58 -8.16 -8.18
N LEU A 486 -8.25 -9.38 -8.54
CA LEU A 486 -7.63 -9.70 -9.82
C LEU A 486 -8.60 -10.27 -10.85
N ALA A 487 -9.43 -11.22 -10.44
CA ALA A 487 -10.36 -11.91 -11.35
C ALA A 487 -11.78 -11.33 -11.31
N TYR A 488 -12.05 -10.37 -10.41
CA TYR A 488 -13.36 -9.74 -10.21
C TYR A 488 -14.48 -10.76 -9.95
N VAL A 489 -14.14 -11.84 -9.25
CA VAL A 489 -15.08 -12.84 -8.78
C VAL A 489 -15.52 -12.47 -7.37
N HIS A 490 -16.80 -12.50 -7.08
CA HIS A 490 -17.30 -12.33 -5.72
C HIS A 490 -16.85 -13.52 -4.86
N ALA A 491 -15.79 -13.34 -4.09
CA ALA A 491 -15.18 -14.36 -3.27
C ALA A 491 -15.18 -13.95 -1.79
N GLU A 492 -15.53 -14.87 -0.90
CA GLU A 492 -15.58 -14.60 0.54
C GLU A 492 -14.87 -15.69 1.34
N GLY A 493 -14.13 -15.25 2.37
CA GLY A 493 -13.46 -16.14 3.32
C GLY A 493 -14.32 -16.33 4.58
N TYR A 494 -14.46 -17.58 5.03
CA TYR A 494 -15.23 -17.90 6.23
C TYR A 494 -14.45 -18.83 7.17
N PRO A 495 -14.61 -18.67 8.50
CA PRO A 495 -14.30 -19.76 9.40
C PRO A 495 -15.18 -20.96 9.03
N ALA A 496 -14.57 -22.13 8.73
CA ALA A 496 -15.33 -23.27 8.19
C ALA A 496 -16.51 -23.71 9.09
N GLY A 497 -16.42 -23.47 10.40
CA GLY A 497 -17.50 -23.73 11.35
C GLY A 497 -18.72 -22.83 11.19
N GLU A 498 -18.52 -21.58 10.70
CA GLU A 498 -19.58 -20.61 10.51
C GLU A 498 -20.47 -20.88 9.29
N MET A 499 -20.08 -21.82 8.43
CA MET A 499 -20.89 -22.18 7.27
C MET A 499 -22.34 -22.52 7.63
N LYS A 500 -22.55 -23.21 8.77
CA LYS A 500 -23.89 -23.60 9.25
C LYS A 500 -24.77 -22.45 9.72
N HIS A 501 -24.17 -21.28 9.95
CA HIS A 501 -24.84 -20.09 10.48
C HIS A 501 -25.26 -19.08 9.40
N GLY A 502 -25.47 -19.57 8.16
CA GLY A 502 -25.96 -18.76 7.05
C GLY A 502 -25.29 -19.05 5.71
N PRO A 503 -23.94 -18.93 5.60
CA PRO A 503 -23.25 -19.00 4.30
C PRO A 503 -23.50 -20.30 3.52
N LEU A 504 -23.81 -21.41 4.18
CA LEU A 504 -24.12 -22.70 3.54
C LEU A 504 -25.33 -22.60 2.57
N ALA A 505 -26.21 -21.64 2.78
CA ALA A 505 -27.36 -21.38 1.89
C ALA A 505 -26.94 -20.89 0.49
N LEU A 506 -25.72 -20.37 0.34
CA LEU A 506 -25.19 -19.88 -0.93
C LEU A 506 -24.54 -20.96 -1.78
N ILE A 507 -24.37 -22.18 -1.26
CA ILE A 507 -23.78 -23.29 -2.02
C ILE A 507 -24.75 -23.75 -3.10
N GLU A 508 -24.33 -23.63 -4.34
CA GLU A 508 -25.00 -24.12 -5.54
C GLU A 508 -24.19 -25.26 -6.17
N ASP A 509 -24.85 -26.09 -6.98
CA ASP A 509 -24.19 -27.17 -7.71
C ASP A 509 -23.09 -26.61 -8.63
N GLY A 510 -21.90 -27.19 -8.53
CA GLY A 510 -20.72 -26.76 -9.28
C GLY A 510 -20.02 -25.49 -8.74
N MET A 511 -20.51 -24.84 -7.68
CA MET A 511 -19.84 -23.67 -7.08
C MET A 511 -18.42 -24.02 -6.61
N PRO A 512 -17.37 -23.30 -7.06
CA PRO A 512 -16.02 -23.55 -6.60
C PRO A 512 -15.84 -23.08 -5.15
N VAL A 513 -15.37 -24.00 -4.30
CA VAL A 513 -15.06 -23.74 -2.90
C VAL A 513 -13.63 -24.19 -2.62
N VAL A 514 -12.81 -23.26 -2.11
CA VAL A 514 -11.44 -23.53 -1.67
C VAL A 514 -11.46 -23.89 -0.19
N VAL A 515 -10.90 -25.03 0.17
CA VAL A 515 -10.82 -25.48 1.56
C VAL A 515 -9.36 -25.59 1.98
N LEU A 516 -8.95 -24.79 2.97
CA LEU A 516 -7.64 -24.85 3.58
C LEU A 516 -7.70 -25.78 4.79
N ALA A 517 -7.17 -26.97 4.64
CA ALA A 517 -7.17 -27.99 5.70
C ALA A 517 -5.76 -28.59 5.87
N PRO A 518 -4.80 -27.82 6.44
CA PRO A 518 -3.52 -28.39 6.84
C PRO A 518 -3.75 -29.48 7.90
N ARG A 519 -2.81 -30.43 7.99
CA ARG A 519 -2.91 -31.55 8.94
C ARG A 519 -2.48 -31.13 10.35
N ASP A 520 -3.17 -30.11 10.84
CA ASP A 520 -3.09 -29.57 12.19
C ASP A 520 -4.14 -30.17 13.13
N ASN A 521 -4.27 -29.64 14.33
CA ASN A 521 -5.28 -30.05 15.32
C ASN A 521 -6.73 -29.84 14.84
N TYR A 522 -6.95 -28.96 13.83
CA TYR A 522 -8.27 -28.65 13.28
C TYR A 522 -8.62 -29.46 12.04
N TYR A 523 -7.67 -30.24 11.48
CA TYR A 523 -7.82 -30.96 10.21
C TYR A 523 -9.15 -31.74 10.12
N LYS A 524 -9.39 -32.65 11.09
CA LYS A 524 -10.61 -33.51 11.09
C LYS A 524 -11.90 -32.68 11.07
N LYS A 525 -11.92 -31.55 11.77
CA LYS A 525 -13.09 -30.64 11.82
C LYS A 525 -13.27 -29.90 10.52
N THR A 526 -12.19 -29.43 9.91
CA THR A 526 -12.21 -28.76 8.60
C THR A 526 -12.67 -29.71 7.50
N ILE A 527 -12.17 -30.94 7.49
CA ILE A 527 -12.64 -32.00 6.55
C ILE A 527 -14.13 -32.31 6.75
N SER A 528 -14.62 -32.35 7.98
CA SER A 528 -16.07 -32.52 8.24
C SER A 528 -16.90 -31.39 7.63
N ASN A 529 -16.46 -30.13 7.76
CA ASN A 529 -17.14 -29.00 7.13
C ASN A 529 -17.01 -29.03 5.60
N MET A 530 -15.88 -29.48 5.06
CA MET A 530 -15.70 -29.71 3.63
C MET A 530 -16.76 -30.70 3.08
N GLN A 531 -17.03 -31.82 3.79
CA GLN A 531 -18.06 -32.76 3.36
C GLN A 531 -19.46 -32.13 3.33
N GLU A 532 -19.75 -31.18 4.20
CA GLU A 532 -21.05 -30.50 4.22
C GLU A 532 -21.29 -29.66 2.96
N VAL A 533 -20.25 -29.00 2.42
CA VAL A 533 -20.36 -28.24 1.16
C VAL A 533 -20.35 -29.18 -0.05
N ILE A 534 -19.57 -30.28 -0.03
CA ILE A 534 -19.58 -31.33 -1.08
C ILE A 534 -20.97 -31.93 -1.21
N ALA A 535 -21.62 -32.28 -0.07
CA ALA A 535 -22.95 -32.85 -0.05
C ALA A 535 -24.05 -31.95 -0.67
N ARG A 536 -23.74 -30.66 -0.93
CA ARG A 536 -24.62 -29.66 -1.57
C ARG A 536 -24.19 -29.32 -2.98
N GLY A 537 -23.28 -30.09 -3.57
CA GLY A 537 -22.83 -29.91 -4.95
C GLY A 537 -21.65 -28.98 -5.13
N ALA A 538 -20.99 -28.50 -4.06
CA ALA A 538 -19.80 -27.67 -4.21
C ALA A 538 -18.66 -28.40 -4.92
N LYS A 539 -17.98 -27.71 -5.82
CA LYS A 539 -16.76 -28.16 -6.49
C LYS A 539 -15.54 -27.78 -5.64
N VAL A 540 -15.09 -28.71 -4.79
CA VAL A 540 -14.09 -28.41 -3.76
C VAL A 540 -12.66 -28.55 -4.28
N LEU A 541 -11.88 -27.47 -4.17
CA LEU A 541 -10.43 -27.43 -4.24
C LEU A 541 -9.86 -27.52 -2.82
N LEU A 542 -9.28 -28.67 -2.47
CA LEU A 542 -8.60 -28.87 -1.18
C LEU A 542 -7.14 -28.43 -1.27
N ILE A 543 -6.70 -27.57 -0.36
CA ILE A 543 -5.29 -27.24 -0.15
C ILE A 543 -4.86 -27.76 1.22
N THR A 544 -3.91 -28.69 1.23
CA THR A 544 -3.40 -29.37 2.43
C THR A 544 -1.91 -29.64 2.29
N ASN A 545 -1.23 -29.98 3.39
CA ASN A 545 0.18 -30.33 3.34
C ASN A 545 0.40 -31.84 3.12
N LYS A 546 1.54 -32.20 2.52
CA LYS A 546 1.99 -33.58 2.30
C LYS A 546 1.97 -34.38 3.61
N SER A 547 1.58 -35.67 3.55
CA SER A 547 1.61 -36.59 4.67
C SER A 547 1.93 -38.00 4.16
N LYS A 548 2.43 -38.83 5.05
CA LYS A 548 2.68 -40.26 4.76
C LYS A 548 1.39 -41.05 4.54
N ASP A 549 0.30 -40.61 5.17
CA ASP A 549 -1.02 -41.25 5.10
C ASP A 549 -1.95 -40.42 4.20
N GLU A 550 -1.75 -40.48 2.89
CA GLU A 550 -2.55 -39.74 1.92
C GLU A 550 -3.89 -40.47 1.62
N VAL A 551 -4.80 -40.45 2.57
CA VAL A 551 -6.20 -40.87 2.33
C VAL A 551 -7.05 -39.60 2.21
N PHE A 552 -7.50 -39.33 1.00
CA PHE A 552 -8.45 -38.24 0.73
C PHE A 552 -9.88 -38.76 0.71
N SER A 553 -10.83 -37.93 1.09
CA SER A 553 -12.25 -38.20 0.98
C SER A 553 -12.65 -38.38 -0.48
N GLU A 554 -13.59 -39.27 -0.75
CA GLU A 554 -14.25 -39.36 -2.06
C GLU A 554 -14.95 -38.03 -2.41
N ASN A 555 -15.05 -37.71 -3.69
CA ASN A 555 -15.74 -36.52 -4.25
C ASN A 555 -15.03 -35.16 -4.05
N ILE A 556 -13.73 -35.13 -3.75
CA ILE A 556 -12.92 -33.90 -3.87
C ILE A 556 -12.61 -33.71 -5.34
N TRP A 557 -12.86 -32.47 -5.84
CA TRP A 557 -12.59 -32.14 -7.23
C TRP A 557 -11.09 -32.15 -7.56
N GLU A 558 -10.28 -31.46 -6.75
CA GLU A 558 -8.83 -31.44 -6.90
C GLU A 558 -8.15 -31.19 -5.54
N THR A 559 -6.92 -31.65 -5.42
CA THR A 559 -6.09 -31.46 -4.23
C THR A 559 -4.73 -30.89 -4.57
N ILE A 560 -4.40 -29.75 -3.95
CA ILE A 560 -3.08 -29.15 -4.00
C ILE A 560 -2.33 -29.52 -2.71
N LEU A 561 -1.17 -30.15 -2.87
CA LEU A 561 -0.31 -30.55 -1.76
C LEU A 561 0.84 -29.54 -1.61
N VAL A 562 0.84 -28.77 -0.53
CA VAL A 562 1.98 -27.94 -0.13
C VAL A 562 2.99 -28.77 0.68
N GLU A 563 4.20 -28.24 0.89
CA GLU A 563 5.21 -28.92 1.69
C GLU A 563 4.75 -29.09 3.16
N SER A 564 5.31 -30.07 3.84
CA SER A 564 5.07 -30.25 5.27
C SER A 564 6.02 -29.38 6.09
N ALA A 565 5.47 -28.69 7.08
CA ALA A 565 6.19 -27.85 8.02
C ALA A 565 5.56 -27.97 9.41
N ASN A 566 6.16 -27.34 10.42
CA ASN A 566 5.46 -27.12 11.68
C ASN A 566 4.26 -26.17 11.47
N ASP A 567 3.31 -26.20 12.40
CA ASP A 567 2.05 -25.47 12.26
C ASP A 567 2.25 -23.94 12.12
N ASP A 568 3.26 -23.38 12.77
CA ASP A 568 3.59 -21.94 12.68
C ASP A 568 3.94 -21.50 11.25
N LEU A 569 4.51 -22.37 10.43
CA LEU A 569 4.96 -22.06 9.07
C LEU A 569 3.95 -22.43 7.97
N LEU A 570 2.98 -23.26 8.27
CA LEU A 570 1.95 -23.68 7.30
C LEU A 570 1.18 -22.49 6.68
N PRO A 571 0.87 -21.39 7.39
CA PRO A 571 0.22 -20.22 6.79
C PRO A 571 0.96 -19.64 5.57
N PHE A 572 2.29 -19.61 5.60
CA PHE A 572 3.10 -19.17 4.47
C PHE A 572 2.94 -20.09 3.25
N LEU A 573 2.94 -21.39 3.47
CA LEU A 573 2.84 -22.39 2.40
C LEU A 573 1.44 -22.41 1.79
N LEU A 574 0.38 -22.27 2.61
CA LEU A 574 -1.00 -22.20 2.14
C LEU A 574 -1.29 -20.92 1.32
N THR A 575 -0.53 -19.85 1.55
CA THR A 575 -0.71 -18.58 0.83
C THR A 575 -0.30 -18.67 -0.64
N VAL A 576 0.78 -19.39 -0.95
CA VAL A 576 1.34 -19.46 -2.31
C VAL A 576 0.33 -19.95 -3.36
N PRO A 577 -0.35 -21.10 -3.18
CA PRO A 577 -1.34 -21.58 -4.14
C PRO A 577 -2.52 -20.62 -4.33
N LEU A 578 -2.91 -19.87 -3.31
CA LEU A 578 -4.01 -18.90 -3.39
C LEU A 578 -3.63 -17.69 -4.26
N GLN A 579 -2.40 -17.18 -4.11
CA GLN A 579 -1.87 -16.11 -4.94
C GLN A 579 -1.80 -16.55 -6.41
N LYS A 580 -1.27 -17.74 -6.69
CA LYS A 580 -1.21 -18.31 -8.04
C LYS A 580 -2.60 -18.57 -8.62
N LEU A 581 -3.56 -19.05 -7.82
CA LEU A 581 -4.95 -19.25 -8.25
C LEU A 581 -5.58 -17.94 -8.75
N ALA A 582 -5.45 -16.87 -7.98
CA ALA A 582 -5.97 -15.56 -8.34
C ALA A 582 -5.26 -15.01 -9.60
N TYR A 583 -3.94 -15.15 -9.69
CA TYR A 583 -3.14 -14.76 -10.85
C TYR A 583 -3.60 -15.47 -12.13
N TYR A 584 -3.70 -16.80 -12.13
CA TYR A 584 -4.10 -17.56 -13.32
C TYR A 584 -5.56 -17.36 -13.69
N SER A 585 -6.45 -17.20 -12.72
CA SER A 585 -7.86 -16.85 -12.98
C SER A 585 -7.98 -15.51 -13.71
N ALA A 586 -7.21 -14.50 -13.29
CA ALA A 586 -7.17 -13.19 -13.95
C ALA A 586 -6.51 -13.26 -15.33
N LEU A 587 -5.44 -14.04 -15.46
CA LEU A 587 -4.72 -14.24 -16.74
C LEU A 587 -5.64 -14.84 -17.81
N LEU A 588 -6.44 -15.85 -17.44
CA LEU A 588 -7.41 -16.49 -18.34
C LEU A 588 -8.52 -15.53 -18.78
N LYS A 589 -8.90 -14.59 -17.93
CA LYS A 589 -9.86 -13.54 -18.26
C LYS A 589 -9.27 -12.40 -19.10
N GLY A 590 -7.96 -12.39 -19.31
CA GLY A 590 -7.27 -11.33 -20.07
C GLY A 590 -7.24 -9.98 -19.36
N TYR A 591 -7.38 -9.96 -18.02
CA TYR A 591 -7.35 -8.73 -17.24
C TYR A 591 -5.93 -8.22 -17.00
N ASP A 592 -5.80 -6.92 -16.73
CA ASP A 592 -4.53 -6.34 -16.32
C ASP A 592 -4.25 -6.74 -14.85
N ILE A 593 -3.29 -7.64 -14.67
CA ILE A 593 -2.98 -8.24 -13.37
C ILE A 593 -2.21 -7.26 -12.48
N ASP A 594 -1.30 -6.49 -13.07
CA ASP A 594 -0.48 -5.54 -12.31
C ASP A 594 -1.26 -4.29 -11.90
N LYS A 595 -2.27 -3.92 -12.71
CA LYS A 595 -3.11 -2.73 -12.51
C LYS A 595 -4.59 -3.09 -12.66
N PRO A 596 -5.17 -3.84 -11.71
CA PRO A 596 -6.59 -4.21 -11.77
C PRO A 596 -7.47 -2.97 -11.64
N ARG A 597 -8.61 -2.97 -12.36
CA ARG A 597 -9.53 -1.83 -12.38
C ARG A 597 -9.98 -1.42 -10.97
N ASN A 598 -10.16 -0.11 -10.76
CA ASN A 598 -10.69 0.46 -9.52
C ASN A 598 -9.85 0.16 -8.26
N LEU A 599 -8.58 -0.20 -8.42
CA LEU A 599 -7.67 -0.44 -7.30
C LEU A 599 -6.37 0.34 -7.49
N ALA A 600 -5.76 0.75 -6.39
CA ALA A 600 -4.46 1.39 -6.34
C ALA A 600 -3.55 0.67 -5.36
N LYS A 601 -2.23 0.69 -5.60
CA LYS A 601 -1.24 -0.02 -4.77
C LYS A 601 -1.26 0.42 -3.30
N SER A 602 -1.52 1.69 -3.04
CA SER A 602 -1.58 2.24 -1.69
C SER A 602 -2.65 3.34 -1.62
N VAL A 603 -3.52 3.31 -0.63
CA VAL A 603 -4.61 4.29 -0.43
C VAL A 603 -4.09 5.38 0.50
N THR A 604 -3.75 6.56 -0.06
CA THR A 604 -3.20 7.71 0.69
C THR A 604 -4.21 8.86 0.85
N VAL A 605 -5.45 8.64 0.50
CA VAL A 605 -6.57 9.56 0.69
C VAL A 605 -7.73 8.78 1.30
N GLU A 606 -8.60 9.50 1.95
CA GLU A 606 -9.84 9.00 2.53
C GLU A 606 -10.98 8.97 1.52
#